data_317025fbd6f86036d3b40611c7d1d5c7
#
_entry.id   317025fbd6f86036d3b40611c7d1d5c7
#
_cell.length_a   1.000
_cell.length_b   1.000
_cell.length_c   1.000
_cell.angle_alpha   90.00
_cell.angle_beta   90.00
_cell.angle_gamma   90.00
#
_symmetry.space_group_name_H-M   'P 1'
#
loop_
_entity.id
_entity.type
_entity.pdbx_description
1 polymer ?
#
loop_
_entity_poly.entity_id
_entity_poly.type
_entity_poly.pdbx_seq_one_letter_code
_entity_poly.pdbx_strand_id
1 'polypeptide(L)'
;GAQGWNVHDAVAQFARRDHARSIFRLPFLFIAADTSEVKVATDPRREEHFRWFNTGLANQHLHAGEYPVEFLYREVLSKDSLLEALAFFLVHVPAREADGDKPARPAFSIFPRYHQARMVRRVAEEALARFVEHGDIGRKFLINHSAGSGKTLSICWLADRLHGLFKPGSNEKLVDRVIVLTDRKALDKNIRDELANFAHLADVVGFARSAAELERFLTRQTSIIVSTQQKFAWLLERIENDPKLKQQRVAFLIDEAHRSQEGQMGAAIRL
;
A
#
# COMPACT_ATOMS: atom_id res chain seq x y z
N GLY A 1 16.63 -35.94 5.33
CA GLY A 1 15.62 -35.36 6.12
C GLY A 1 16.17 -34.75 7.39
N ALA A 2 16.41 -33.46 7.43
CA ALA A 2 16.73 -32.78 8.66
C ALA A 2 15.52 -32.85 9.59
N GLN A 3 15.72 -33.47 10.73
CA GLN A 3 14.71 -33.64 11.75
C GLN A 3 14.11 -32.32 12.18
N GLY A 4 12.82 -32.10 11.84
CA GLY A 4 11.93 -31.30 12.66
C GLY A 4 12.10 -29.78 12.68
N TRP A 5 13.03 -29.19 11.95
CA TRP A 5 13.19 -27.74 11.89
C TRP A 5 12.10 -27.10 11.03
N ASN A 6 11.44 -26.10 11.58
CA ASN A 6 10.33 -25.40 10.94
C ASN A 6 10.55 -23.88 10.95
N VAL A 7 9.64 -23.14 10.38
CA VAL A 7 9.72 -21.67 10.29
C VAL A 7 9.84 -20.99 11.67
N HIS A 8 9.26 -21.56 12.71
CA HIS A 8 9.36 -21.02 14.08
C HIS A 8 10.75 -21.16 14.66
N ASP A 9 11.44 -22.26 14.37
CA ASP A 9 12.83 -22.46 14.79
C ASP A 9 13.75 -21.43 14.12
N ALA A 10 13.52 -21.14 12.84
CA ALA A 10 14.24 -20.10 12.11
C ALA A 10 13.99 -18.70 12.70
N VAL A 11 12.75 -18.39 13.07
CA VAL A 11 12.37 -17.13 13.75
C VAL A 11 13.08 -17.02 15.09
N ALA A 12 13.04 -18.09 15.91
CA ALA A 12 13.72 -18.12 17.20
C ALA A 12 15.24 -17.96 17.08
N GLN A 13 15.85 -18.53 16.03
CA GLN A 13 17.27 -18.32 15.73
C GLN A 13 17.58 -16.84 15.43
N PHE A 14 16.76 -16.17 14.63
CA PHE A 14 16.94 -14.74 14.38
C PHE A 14 16.85 -13.93 15.66
N ALA A 15 15.85 -14.16 16.51
CA ALA A 15 15.63 -13.41 17.74
C ALA A 15 16.80 -13.56 18.75
N ARG A 16 17.47 -14.73 18.76
CA ARG A 16 18.60 -15.02 19.66
C ARG A 16 19.95 -14.53 19.17
N ARG A 17 20.07 -14.02 17.93
CA ARG A 17 21.33 -13.54 17.37
C ARG A 17 21.80 -12.25 18.03
N ASP A 18 23.13 -12.05 18.00
CA ASP A 18 23.73 -10.77 18.41
C ASP A 18 23.50 -9.71 17.34
N HIS A 19 22.45 -8.90 17.53
CA HIS A 19 22.04 -7.85 16.61
C HIS A 19 22.97 -6.62 16.59
N ALA A 20 23.94 -6.54 17.47
CA ALA A 20 24.98 -5.51 17.43
C ALA A 20 25.97 -5.71 16.27
N ARG A 21 26.07 -6.93 15.74
CA ARG A 21 26.93 -7.22 14.60
C ARG A 21 26.48 -6.48 13.35
N SER A 22 27.45 -5.99 12.59
CA SER A 22 27.24 -5.19 11.38
C SER A 22 26.33 -5.85 10.35
N ILE A 23 26.40 -7.17 10.21
CA ILE A 23 25.57 -7.95 9.29
C ILE A 23 24.06 -7.76 9.53
N PHE A 24 23.62 -7.50 10.77
CA PHE A 24 22.21 -7.26 11.09
C PHE A 24 21.76 -5.81 10.91
N ARG A 25 22.69 -4.90 10.59
CA ARG A 25 22.40 -3.50 10.32
C ARG A 25 22.16 -3.21 8.83
N LEU A 26 22.59 -4.12 7.96
CA LEU A 26 22.50 -3.95 6.50
C LEU A 26 21.16 -4.45 5.91
N PRO A 27 20.63 -5.63 6.35
CA PRO A 27 19.39 -6.13 5.78
C PRO A 27 18.19 -5.24 6.11
N PHE A 28 17.35 -5.01 5.12
CA PHE A 28 16.07 -4.33 5.31
C PHE A 28 14.91 -5.31 5.54
N LEU A 29 15.12 -6.59 5.23
CA LEU A 29 14.13 -7.65 5.39
C LEU A 29 14.80 -8.94 5.86
N PHE A 30 14.20 -9.60 6.83
CA PHE A 30 14.59 -10.90 7.36
C PHE A 30 13.51 -11.91 7.01
N ILE A 31 13.90 -13.01 6.39
CA ILE A 31 12.99 -14.03 5.90
C ILE A 31 13.29 -15.35 6.62
N ALA A 32 12.29 -15.87 7.32
CA ALA A 32 12.30 -17.22 7.89
C ALA A 32 11.37 -18.08 7.04
N ALA A 33 11.87 -19.20 6.53
CA ALA A 33 11.10 -20.10 5.69
C ALA A 33 11.43 -21.55 5.97
N ASP A 34 10.44 -22.42 5.81
CA ASP A 34 10.59 -23.86 5.65
C ASP A 34 10.00 -24.31 4.32
N THR A 35 9.65 -25.58 4.16
CA THR A 35 9.08 -26.09 2.92
C THR A 35 7.61 -25.71 2.69
N SER A 36 6.94 -25.17 3.72
CA SER A 36 5.50 -24.93 3.72
C SER A 36 5.13 -23.47 4.01
N GLU A 37 5.94 -22.79 4.80
CA GLU A 37 5.58 -21.50 5.39
C GLU A 37 6.70 -20.48 5.28
N VAL A 38 6.32 -19.20 5.19
CA VAL A 38 7.23 -18.06 5.17
C VAL A 38 6.78 -17.02 6.18
N LYS A 39 7.72 -16.50 6.97
CA LYS A 39 7.53 -15.32 7.81
C LYS A 39 8.59 -14.27 7.49
N VAL A 40 8.20 -13.00 7.57
CA VAL A 40 9.10 -11.87 7.33
C VAL A 40 9.06 -10.87 8.47
N ALA A 41 10.18 -10.20 8.69
CA ALA A 41 10.31 -9.08 9.61
C ALA A 41 11.26 -8.03 9.05
N THR A 42 11.03 -6.77 9.38
CA THR A 42 12.01 -5.68 9.16
C THR A 42 12.92 -5.47 10.38
N ASP A 43 12.53 -6.02 11.53
CA ASP A 43 13.30 -6.05 12.77
C ASP A 43 13.29 -7.48 13.34
N PRO A 44 14.43 -8.21 13.35
CA PRO A 44 14.47 -9.60 13.76
C PRO A 44 14.62 -9.81 15.27
N ARG A 45 14.70 -8.75 16.07
CA ARG A 45 15.04 -8.83 17.53
C ARG A 45 14.00 -9.56 18.38
N ARG A 46 12.76 -9.66 17.89
CA ARG A 46 11.66 -10.32 18.61
C ARG A 46 10.87 -11.20 17.67
N GLU A 47 10.44 -12.36 18.17
CA GLU A 47 9.67 -13.33 17.39
C GLU A 47 8.33 -12.77 16.92
N GLU A 48 7.68 -11.94 17.74
CA GLU A 48 6.40 -11.30 17.39
C GLU A 48 6.49 -10.26 16.25
N HIS A 49 7.69 -9.85 15.87
CA HIS A 49 7.88 -8.98 14.70
C HIS A 49 7.74 -9.74 13.39
N PHE A 50 7.95 -11.04 13.40
CA PHE A 50 7.80 -11.88 12.21
C PHE A 50 6.33 -12.11 11.88
N ARG A 51 5.93 -11.67 10.71
CA ARG A 51 4.56 -11.80 10.19
C ARG A 51 4.50 -12.84 9.09
N TRP A 52 3.39 -13.55 9.02
CA TRP A 52 3.11 -14.47 7.93
C TRP A 52 3.18 -13.77 6.58
N PHE A 53 3.91 -14.38 5.66
CA PHE A 53 4.07 -13.90 4.30
C PHE A 53 3.64 -15.02 3.35
N ASN A 54 2.33 -15.22 3.28
CA ASN A 54 1.70 -16.34 2.61
C ASN A 54 0.87 -15.86 1.42
N THR A 55 0.70 -16.72 0.41
CA THR A 55 -0.11 -16.44 -0.77
C THR A 55 -1.62 -16.42 -0.50
N GLY A 56 -2.04 -16.75 0.71
CA GLY A 56 -3.45 -16.78 1.14
C GLY A 56 -3.85 -18.16 1.67
N LEU A 57 -4.28 -19.07 0.85
CA LEU A 57 -4.76 -20.39 1.28
C LEU A 57 -3.60 -21.35 1.67
N ALA A 58 -2.94 -21.04 2.79
CA ALA A 58 -1.87 -21.87 3.36
C ALA A 58 -0.76 -22.23 2.35
N ASN A 59 -0.34 -21.28 1.48
CA ASN A 59 0.71 -21.48 0.49
C ASN A 59 0.53 -22.76 -0.35
N GLN A 60 -0.62 -22.94 -0.93
CA GLN A 60 -0.86 -24.10 -1.79
C GLN A 60 0.10 -24.08 -2.98
N HIS A 61 0.83 -25.15 -3.19
CA HIS A 61 1.59 -25.36 -4.42
C HIS A 61 0.64 -25.67 -5.56
N LEU A 62 0.96 -25.15 -6.73
CA LEU A 62 0.09 -25.26 -7.90
C LEU A 62 0.38 -26.49 -8.75
N HIS A 63 1.59 -27.07 -8.63
CA HIS A 63 2.05 -28.19 -9.43
C HIS A 63 2.65 -29.31 -8.59
N ALA A 64 2.48 -30.54 -9.02
CA ALA A 64 3.05 -31.72 -8.37
C ALA A 64 4.58 -31.58 -8.28
N GLY A 65 5.15 -31.79 -7.10
CA GLY A 65 6.60 -31.71 -6.87
C GLY A 65 7.12 -30.32 -6.48
N GLU A 66 6.28 -29.28 -6.51
CA GLU A 66 6.65 -27.96 -6.01
C GLU A 66 6.38 -27.83 -4.49
N TYR A 67 7.20 -27.04 -3.83
CA TYR A 67 6.95 -26.67 -2.44
C TYR A 67 5.95 -25.52 -2.33
N PRO A 68 5.09 -25.46 -1.31
CA PRO A 68 4.19 -24.35 -1.07
C PRO A 68 4.87 -22.96 -0.99
N VAL A 69 6.16 -22.92 -0.71
CA VAL A 69 6.98 -21.69 -0.63
C VAL A 69 7.68 -21.32 -1.95
N GLU A 70 7.41 -22.03 -3.04
CA GLU A 70 8.06 -21.79 -4.35
C GLU A 70 7.89 -20.32 -4.82
N PHE A 71 6.77 -19.69 -4.50
CA PHE A 71 6.50 -18.27 -4.79
C PHE A 71 7.58 -17.36 -4.21
N LEU A 72 8.21 -17.72 -3.08
CA LEU A 72 9.29 -16.93 -2.49
C LEU A 72 10.46 -16.77 -3.45
N TYR A 73 10.86 -17.86 -4.10
CA TYR A 73 12.00 -17.88 -5.02
C TYR A 73 11.65 -17.34 -6.40
N ARG A 74 10.48 -17.69 -6.93
CA ARG A 74 10.09 -17.33 -8.30
C ARG A 74 9.57 -15.90 -8.41
N GLU A 75 8.82 -15.44 -7.41
CA GLU A 75 8.15 -14.13 -7.47
C GLU A 75 8.87 -13.11 -6.58
N VAL A 76 8.97 -13.41 -5.26
CA VAL A 76 9.38 -12.40 -4.26
C VAL A 76 10.87 -12.05 -4.35
N LEU A 77 11.73 -13.07 -4.52
CA LEU A 77 13.18 -12.91 -4.60
C LEU A 77 13.69 -12.73 -6.04
N SER A 78 12.81 -12.58 -7.02
CA SER A 78 13.22 -12.19 -8.36
C SER A 78 13.85 -10.79 -8.33
N LYS A 79 14.78 -10.52 -9.26
CA LYS A 79 15.50 -9.24 -9.34
C LYS A 79 14.52 -8.05 -9.42
N ASP A 80 13.51 -8.16 -10.28
CA ASP A 80 12.55 -7.07 -10.50
C ASP A 80 11.67 -6.85 -9.27
N SER A 81 11.23 -7.92 -8.59
CA SER A 81 10.47 -7.80 -7.35
C SER A 81 11.29 -7.22 -6.20
N LEU A 82 12.59 -7.55 -6.11
CA LEU A 82 13.46 -6.94 -5.10
C LEU A 82 13.70 -5.46 -5.36
N LEU A 83 13.90 -5.07 -6.62
CA LEU A 83 14.03 -3.65 -6.99
C LEU A 83 12.74 -2.89 -6.72
N GLU A 84 11.59 -3.47 -7.04
CA GLU A 84 10.28 -2.89 -6.72
C GLU A 84 10.06 -2.79 -5.21
N ALA A 85 10.47 -3.82 -4.45
CA ALA A 85 10.38 -3.80 -3.00
C ALA A 85 11.16 -2.65 -2.39
N LEU A 86 12.37 -2.39 -2.89
CA LEU A 86 13.21 -1.27 -2.45
C LEU A 86 12.65 0.08 -2.89
N ALA A 87 12.12 0.17 -4.10
CA ALA A 87 11.66 1.44 -4.67
C ALA A 87 10.30 1.90 -4.11
N PHE A 88 9.38 0.95 -3.81
CA PHE A 88 7.98 1.30 -3.54
C PHE A 88 7.42 0.69 -2.25
N PHE A 89 7.90 -0.48 -1.83
CA PHE A 89 7.27 -1.20 -0.73
C PHE A 89 7.97 -1.02 0.62
N LEU A 90 9.27 -0.79 0.62
CA LEU A 90 10.01 -0.55 1.84
C LEU A 90 9.87 0.92 2.26
N VAL A 91 9.16 1.16 3.35
CA VAL A 91 8.98 2.50 3.93
C VAL A 91 9.84 2.62 5.18
N HIS A 92 10.84 3.49 5.14
CA HIS A 92 11.65 3.82 6.31
C HIS A 92 11.03 4.98 7.08
N VAL A 93 10.68 4.72 8.34
CA VAL A 93 10.11 5.71 9.24
C VAL A 93 11.21 6.20 10.18
N PRO A 94 11.59 7.48 10.12
CA PRO A 94 12.65 8.01 10.96
C PRO A 94 12.28 7.97 12.45
N ALA A 95 13.29 7.99 13.28
CA ALA A 95 13.09 8.18 14.73
C ALA A 95 12.35 9.50 15.00
N ARG A 96 11.56 9.50 16.05
CA ARG A 96 10.89 10.71 16.55
C ARG A 96 11.21 10.89 18.01
N GLU A 97 11.62 12.10 18.38
CA GLU A 97 11.74 12.51 19.76
C GLU A 97 10.35 12.66 20.43
N ALA A 98 10.33 12.69 21.75
CA ALA A 98 9.11 12.97 22.48
C ALA A 98 8.62 14.39 22.16
N ASP A 99 7.34 14.55 21.86
CA ASP A 99 6.71 15.82 21.54
C ASP A 99 5.30 15.86 22.17
N GLY A 100 5.15 16.64 23.22
CA GLY A 100 3.93 16.71 24.02
C GLY A 100 3.53 15.33 24.54
N ASP A 101 2.29 14.90 24.24
CA ASP A 101 1.76 13.58 24.65
C ASP A 101 2.27 12.40 23.81
N LYS A 102 3.08 12.67 22.78
CA LYS A 102 3.61 11.62 21.91
C LYS A 102 4.98 11.15 22.44
N PRO A 103 5.12 9.88 22.84
CA PRO A 103 6.38 9.34 23.31
C PRO A 103 7.43 9.29 22.20
N ALA A 104 8.70 9.32 22.58
CA ALA A 104 9.79 9.06 21.66
C ALA A 104 9.61 7.68 20.99
N ARG A 105 10.00 7.58 19.72
CA ARG A 105 9.91 6.35 18.95
C ARG A 105 11.20 6.15 18.15
N PRO A 106 11.85 4.98 18.23
CA PRO A 106 13.01 4.69 17.39
C PRO A 106 12.61 4.62 15.91
N ALA A 107 13.60 4.77 15.03
CA ALA A 107 13.39 4.50 13.61
C ALA A 107 13.00 3.03 13.39
N PHE A 108 12.14 2.80 12.43
CA PHE A 108 11.74 1.46 12.02
C PHE A 108 11.39 1.43 10.54
N SER A 109 11.30 0.24 9.96
CA SER A 109 10.85 0.08 8.58
C SER A 109 9.54 -0.69 8.53
N ILE A 110 8.70 -0.34 7.56
CA ILE A 110 7.44 -1.02 7.26
C ILE A 110 7.62 -1.74 5.93
N PHE A 111 7.16 -2.98 5.88
CA PHE A 111 7.10 -3.78 4.66
C PHE A 111 5.71 -4.42 4.54
N PRO A 112 5.10 -4.47 3.33
CA PRO A 112 3.75 -4.98 3.18
C PRO A 112 3.68 -6.49 3.40
N ARG A 113 2.54 -6.96 3.83
CA ARG A 113 2.19 -8.38 3.76
C ARG A 113 2.04 -8.80 2.29
N TYR A 114 2.22 -10.08 2.00
CA TYR A 114 2.16 -10.59 0.63
C TYR A 114 0.87 -10.16 -0.11
N HIS A 115 -0.30 -10.28 0.52
CA HIS A 115 -1.58 -9.91 -0.08
C HIS A 115 -1.68 -8.39 -0.37
N GLN A 116 -1.05 -7.54 0.44
CA GLN A 116 -1.02 -6.09 0.22
C GLN A 116 -0.16 -5.75 -1.00
N ALA A 117 1.06 -6.29 -1.07
CA ALA A 117 1.96 -6.10 -2.21
C ALA A 117 1.33 -6.62 -3.51
N ARG A 118 0.76 -7.83 -3.48
CA ARG A 118 0.09 -8.44 -4.62
C ARG A 118 -1.09 -7.60 -5.12
N MET A 119 -1.91 -7.08 -4.22
CA MET A 119 -3.03 -6.20 -4.56
C MET A 119 -2.55 -4.93 -5.26
N VAL A 120 -1.55 -4.24 -4.68
CA VAL A 120 -1.01 -3.01 -5.24
C VAL A 120 -0.42 -3.24 -6.64
N ARG A 121 0.38 -4.30 -6.81
CA ARG A 121 0.94 -4.71 -8.11
C ARG A 121 -0.16 -4.94 -9.13
N ARG A 122 -1.13 -5.77 -8.78
CA ARG A 122 -2.22 -6.14 -9.69
C ARG A 122 -3.01 -4.93 -10.18
N VAL A 123 -3.37 -4.00 -9.28
CA VAL A 123 -4.10 -2.79 -9.68
C VAL A 123 -3.26 -1.93 -10.62
N ALA A 124 -1.98 -1.75 -10.34
CA ALA A 124 -1.08 -0.97 -11.18
C ALA A 124 -0.86 -1.62 -12.56
N GLU A 125 -0.64 -2.93 -12.60
CA GLU A 125 -0.46 -3.69 -13.84
C GLU A 125 -1.72 -3.65 -14.72
N GLU A 126 -2.90 -3.85 -14.12
CA GLU A 126 -4.16 -3.79 -14.85
C GLU A 126 -4.48 -2.38 -15.36
N ALA A 127 -4.11 -1.33 -14.61
CA ALA A 127 -4.25 0.06 -15.08
C ALA A 127 -3.33 0.34 -16.27
N LEU A 128 -2.07 -0.13 -16.21
CA LEU A 128 -1.12 -0.01 -17.33
C LEU A 128 -1.57 -0.80 -18.56
N ALA A 129 -1.98 -2.06 -18.36
CA ALA A 129 -2.44 -2.90 -19.46
C ALA A 129 -3.64 -2.29 -20.18
N ARG A 130 -4.62 -1.78 -19.43
CA ARG A 130 -5.77 -1.12 -19.98
C ARG A 130 -5.39 0.15 -20.75
N PHE A 131 -4.47 0.94 -20.22
CA PHE A 131 -4.00 2.14 -20.92
C PHE A 131 -3.34 1.78 -22.25
N VAL A 132 -2.52 0.73 -22.29
CA VAL A 132 -1.86 0.27 -23.51
C VAL A 132 -2.89 -0.20 -24.54
N GLU A 133 -3.94 -0.90 -24.09
CA GLU A 133 -4.94 -1.50 -24.97
C GLU A 133 -5.98 -0.48 -25.45
N HIS A 134 -6.42 0.43 -24.58
CA HIS A 134 -7.58 1.30 -24.85
C HIS A 134 -7.28 2.80 -24.80
N GLY A 135 -6.09 3.21 -24.35
CA GLY A 135 -5.71 4.62 -24.16
C GLY A 135 -6.34 5.29 -22.93
N ASP A 136 -7.10 4.55 -22.12
CA ASP A 136 -7.73 5.01 -20.88
C ASP A 136 -7.43 4.12 -19.68
N ILE A 137 -7.70 4.62 -18.47
CA ILE A 137 -7.54 3.86 -17.21
C ILE A 137 -8.88 3.57 -16.52
N GLY A 138 -9.99 3.77 -17.19
CA GLY A 138 -11.36 3.67 -16.66
C GLY A 138 -11.74 2.24 -16.24
N ARG A 139 -11.24 1.78 -15.11
CA ARG A 139 -11.55 0.46 -14.55
C ARG A 139 -11.93 0.55 -13.07
N LYS A 140 -12.87 -0.29 -12.68
CA LYS A 140 -13.34 -0.40 -11.29
C LYS A 140 -12.77 -1.67 -10.66
N PHE A 141 -12.23 -1.54 -9.45
CA PHE A 141 -11.73 -2.66 -8.66
C PHE A 141 -12.48 -2.73 -7.34
N LEU A 142 -12.96 -3.89 -6.98
CA LEU A 142 -13.45 -4.19 -5.64
C LEU A 142 -12.38 -5.01 -4.91
N ILE A 143 -11.81 -4.41 -3.85
CA ILE A 143 -10.76 -5.03 -3.05
C ILE A 143 -11.38 -5.45 -1.70
N ASN A 144 -11.47 -6.76 -1.48
CA ASN A 144 -11.99 -7.30 -0.24
C ASN A 144 -10.83 -7.72 0.68
N HIS A 145 -10.67 -7.00 1.76
CA HIS A 145 -9.70 -7.28 2.81
C HIS A 145 -10.42 -7.60 4.12
N SER A 146 -9.99 -8.65 4.83
CA SER A 146 -10.51 -8.99 6.15
C SER A 146 -10.21 -7.91 7.19
N ALA A 147 -10.95 -7.89 8.30
CA ALA A 147 -10.65 -7.02 9.43
C ALA A 147 -9.21 -7.30 9.95
N GLY A 148 -8.49 -6.25 10.30
CA GLY A 148 -7.10 -6.38 10.80
C GLY A 148 -6.04 -6.73 9.75
N SER A 149 -6.40 -6.81 8.46
CA SER A 149 -5.45 -7.10 7.37
C SER A 149 -4.49 -5.95 7.04
N GLY A 150 -4.70 -4.75 7.62
CA GLY A 150 -3.92 -3.54 7.33
C GLY A 150 -4.43 -2.77 6.12
N LYS A 151 -5.75 -2.67 5.93
CA LYS A 151 -6.41 -1.92 4.83
C LYS A 151 -5.85 -0.51 4.65
N THR A 152 -5.67 0.22 5.75
CA THR A 152 -5.15 1.60 5.72
C THR A 152 -3.78 1.69 5.04
N LEU A 153 -2.84 0.83 5.43
CA LEU A 153 -1.52 0.76 4.78
C LEU A 153 -1.63 0.33 3.31
N SER A 154 -2.54 -0.58 2.98
CA SER A 154 -2.79 -0.98 1.58
C SER A 154 -3.24 0.22 0.73
N ILE A 155 -4.09 1.08 1.26
CA ILE A 155 -4.54 2.31 0.61
C ILE A 155 -3.36 3.27 0.42
N CYS A 156 -2.50 3.43 1.43
CA CYS A 156 -1.33 4.30 1.36
C CYS A 156 -0.35 3.83 0.27
N TRP A 157 0.02 2.55 0.24
CA TRP A 157 0.87 2.01 -0.83
C TRP A 157 0.23 2.11 -2.21
N LEU A 158 -1.09 1.89 -2.31
CA LEU A 158 -1.78 2.01 -3.59
C LEU A 158 -1.81 3.46 -4.07
N ALA A 159 -2.05 4.41 -3.17
CA ALA A 159 -2.02 5.83 -3.49
C ALA A 159 -0.63 6.27 -3.99
N ASP A 160 0.42 5.85 -3.28
CA ASP A 160 1.81 6.10 -3.67
C ASP A 160 2.13 5.47 -5.04
N ARG A 161 1.79 4.20 -5.22
CA ARG A 161 2.04 3.49 -6.48
C ARG A 161 1.33 4.13 -7.67
N LEU A 162 0.06 4.49 -7.53
CA LEU A 162 -0.70 5.15 -8.59
C LEU A 162 -0.17 6.56 -8.89
N HIS A 163 0.21 7.31 -7.85
CA HIS A 163 0.87 8.62 -8.03
C HIS A 163 2.20 8.52 -8.78
N GLY A 164 2.97 7.46 -8.53
CA GLY A 164 4.26 7.19 -9.17
C GLY A 164 4.17 6.44 -10.51
N LEU A 165 2.98 6.23 -11.06
CA LEU A 165 2.81 5.45 -12.28
C LEU A 165 2.91 6.34 -13.54
N PHE A 166 3.80 5.96 -14.46
CA PHE A 166 4.02 6.68 -15.73
C PHE A 166 3.48 5.89 -16.91
N LYS A 167 3.15 6.60 -17.98
CA LYS A 167 2.82 5.98 -19.26
C LYS A 167 4.04 5.24 -19.80
N PRO A 168 3.87 4.08 -20.43
CA PRO A 168 4.99 3.32 -21.00
C PRO A 168 5.79 4.16 -21.99
N GLY A 169 7.12 4.19 -21.82
CA GLY A 169 8.03 4.93 -22.69
C GLY A 169 7.93 6.45 -22.57
N SER A 170 7.31 7.00 -21.55
CA SER A 170 7.10 8.44 -21.35
C SER A 170 7.38 8.87 -19.91
N ASN A 171 7.70 10.14 -19.72
CA ASN A 171 7.77 10.78 -18.41
C ASN A 171 6.41 11.40 -17.99
N GLU A 172 5.35 11.14 -18.74
CA GLU A 172 4.00 11.60 -18.41
C GLU A 172 3.35 10.63 -17.42
N LYS A 173 2.76 11.15 -16.35
CA LYS A 173 2.04 10.33 -15.38
C LYS A 173 0.85 9.63 -16.01
N LEU A 174 0.60 8.40 -15.61
CA LEU A 174 -0.60 7.66 -16.02
C LEU A 174 -1.84 8.17 -15.27
N VAL A 175 -1.67 8.51 -13.99
CA VAL A 175 -2.71 9.08 -13.11
C VAL A 175 -2.28 10.49 -12.71
N ASP A 176 -3.09 11.47 -13.03
CA ASP A 176 -2.80 12.87 -12.73
C ASP A 176 -3.07 13.18 -11.26
N ARG A 177 -4.06 12.50 -10.67
CA ARG A 177 -4.46 12.71 -9.28
C ARG A 177 -5.03 11.46 -8.63
N VAL A 178 -4.70 11.24 -7.36
CA VAL A 178 -5.29 10.20 -6.53
C VAL A 178 -6.14 10.86 -5.45
N ILE A 179 -7.39 10.45 -5.30
CA ILE A 179 -8.30 10.95 -4.27
C ILE A 179 -8.70 9.80 -3.36
N VAL A 180 -8.31 9.88 -2.11
CA VAL A 180 -8.63 8.90 -1.06
C VAL A 180 -9.86 9.39 -0.30
N LEU A 181 -10.93 8.61 -0.32
CA LEU A 181 -12.19 8.91 0.34
C LEU A 181 -12.40 7.98 1.53
N THR A 182 -12.55 8.56 2.71
CA THR A 182 -12.77 7.84 3.97
C THR A 182 -14.20 8.03 4.47
N ASP A 183 -14.75 7.02 5.12
CA ASP A 183 -16.13 7.12 5.68
C ASP A 183 -16.18 8.06 6.89
N ARG A 184 -15.21 8.00 7.79
CA ARG A 184 -15.23 8.69 9.08
C ARG A 184 -14.00 9.56 9.33
N LYS A 185 -14.21 10.66 10.10
CA LYS A 185 -13.09 11.52 10.55
C LYS A 185 -12.00 10.75 11.33
N ALA A 186 -12.36 9.68 12.05
CA ALA A 186 -11.40 8.83 12.74
C ALA A 186 -10.50 8.04 11.77
N LEU A 187 -11.04 7.54 10.65
CA LEU A 187 -10.29 6.88 9.60
C LEU A 187 -9.38 7.87 8.85
N ASP A 188 -9.86 9.10 8.64
CA ASP A 188 -9.04 10.19 8.09
C ASP A 188 -7.77 10.43 8.94
N LYS A 189 -7.86 10.36 10.27
CA LYS A 189 -6.70 10.43 11.16
C LYS A 189 -5.75 9.25 10.96
N ASN A 190 -6.28 8.02 10.89
CA ASN A 190 -5.45 6.82 10.70
C ASN A 190 -4.70 6.85 9.36
N ILE A 191 -5.38 7.20 8.26
CA ILE A 191 -4.75 7.35 6.94
C ILE A 191 -3.71 8.46 6.96
N ARG A 192 -3.98 9.56 7.65
CA ARG A 192 -3.01 10.67 7.80
C ARG A 192 -1.76 10.23 8.54
N ASP A 193 -1.94 9.55 9.68
CA ASP A 193 -0.83 9.09 10.51
C ASP A 193 0.01 8.05 9.75
N GLU A 194 -0.61 7.20 8.94
CA GLU A 194 0.08 6.22 8.10
C GLU A 194 0.77 6.88 6.89
N LEU A 195 0.11 7.81 6.17
CA LEU A 195 0.73 8.54 5.06
C LEU A 195 1.90 9.42 5.51
N ALA A 196 1.87 9.92 6.74
CA ALA A 196 3.00 10.65 7.32
C ALA A 196 4.27 9.79 7.47
N ASN A 197 4.14 8.46 7.45
CA ASN A 197 5.28 7.55 7.43
C ASN A 197 5.95 7.50 6.04
N PHE A 198 5.24 7.87 4.97
CA PHE A 198 5.76 7.96 3.61
C PHE A 198 6.36 9.35 3.38
N ALA A 199 7.57 9.57 3.91
CA ALA A 199 8.20 10.89 3.93
C ALA A 199 8.31 11.55 2.55
N HIS A 200 8.49 10.75 1.48
CA HIS A 200 8.57 11.24 0.10
C HIS A 200 7.23 11.76 -0.45
N LEU A 201 6.11 11.49 0.23
CA LEU A 201 4.79 12.01 -0.14
C LEU A 201 4.41 13.30 0.58
N ALA A 202 5.23 13.79 1.52
CA ALA A 202 4.88 14.93 2.39
C ALA A 202 4.44 16.17 1.60
N ASP A 203 5.11 16.48 0.50
CA ASP A 203 4.86 17.66 -0.31
C ASP A 203 3.72 17.50 -1.34
N VAL A 204 3.27 16.26 -1.58
CA VAL A 204 2.28 15.95 -2.62
C VAL A 204 0.93 15.52 -2.07
N VAL A 205 0.81 15.35 -0.74
CA VAL A 205 -0.43 14.96 -0.04
C VAL A 205 -1.14 16.16 0.58
N GLY A 206 -2.43 16.29 0.32
CA GLY A 206 -3.32 17.26 0.93
C GLY A 206 -4.47 16.60 1.71
N PHE A 207 -4.74 17.07 2.93
CA PHE A 207 -5.83 16.57 3.78
C PHE A 207 -6.96 17.58 3.84
N ALA A 208 -8.00 17.39 3.05
CA ALA A 208 -9.12 18.30 2.91
C ALA A 208 -10.17 18.08 4.01
N ARG A 209 -10.16 18.90 5.06
CA ARG A 209 -11.15 18.89 6.15
C ARG A 209 -12.43 19.65 5.79
N SER A 210 -12.33 20.64 4.90
CA SER A 210 -13.43 21.46 4.43
C SER A 210 -13.55 21.45 2.90
N ALA A 211 -14.69 21.90 2.37
CA ALA A 211 -14.85 22.09 0.92
C ALA A 211 -13.87 23.14 0.36
N ALA A 212 -13.60 24.19 1.11
CA ALA A 212 -12.63 25.22 0.72
C ALA A 212 -11.20 24.69 0.61
N GLU A 213 -10.78 23.81 1.55
CA GLU A 213 -9.48 23.14 1.45
C GLU A 213 -9.42 22.18 0.26
N LEU A 214 -10.50 21.43 0.01
CA LEU A 214 -10.60 20.54 -1.14
C LEU A 214 -10.48 21.33 -2.46
N GLU A 215 -11.19 22.44 -2.61
CA GLU A 215 -11.09 23.36 -3.73
C GLU A 215 -9.66 23.88 -3.92
N ARG A 216 -9.03 24.30 -2.84
CA ARG A 216 -7.63 24.78 -2.86
C ARG A 216 -6.67 23.69 -3.34
N PHE A 217 -6.84 22.44 -2.90
CA PHE A 217 -5.97 21.33 -3.34
C PHE A 217 -6.23 20.96 -4.81
N LEU A 218 -7.47 21.00 -5.27
CA LEU A 218 -7.80 20.79 -6.66
C LEU A 218 -7.15 21.87 -7.56
N THR A 219 -7.20 23.13 -7.14
CA THR A 219 -6.62 24.26 -7.85
C THR A 219 -5.08 24.24 -7.86
N ARG A 220 -4.45 23.85 -6.75
CA ARG A 220 -3.00 23.76 -6.61
C ARG A 220 -2.36 22.53 -7.22
N GLN A 221 -3.12 21.68 -7.88
CA GLN A 221 -2.65 20.42 -8.47
C GLN A 221 -1.99 19.47 -7.47
N THR A 222 -2.49 19.44 -6.22
CA THR A 222 -2.07 18.46 -5.22
C THR A 222 -2.32 17.06 -5.76
N SER A 223 -1.30 16.21 -5.76
CA SER A 223 -1.34 14.92 -6.44
C SER A 223 -2.13 13.86 -5.69
N ILE A 224 -2.07 13.85 -4.36
CA ILE A 224 -2.84 12.92 -3.51
C ILE A 224 -3.70 13.76 -2.58
N ILE A 225 -5.01 13.57 -2.62
CA ILE A 225 -5.96 14.29 -1.76
C ILE A 225 -6.72 13.30 -0.90
N VAL A 226 -6.69 13.49 0.41
CA VAL A 226 -7.47 12.71 1.37
C VAL A 226 -8.66 13.52 1.82
N SER A 227 -9.86 12.97 1.72
CA SER A 227 -11.11 13.63 2.08
C SER A 227 -12.16 12.63 2.58
N THR A 228 -13.29 13.12 3.11
CA THR A 228 -14.39 12.27 3.53
C THR A 228 -15.35 11.99 2.38
N GLN A 229 -15.99 10.83 2.41
CA GLN A 229 -17.00 10.42 1.42
C GLN A 229 -18.17 11.41 1.30
N GLN A 230 -18.51 12.10 2.37
CA GLN A 230 -19.58 13.12 2.37
C GLN A 230 -19.35 14.26 1.36
N LYS A 231 -18.10 14.49 0.95
CA LYS A 231 -17.76 15.51 -0.06
C LYS A 231 -17.70 14.96 -1.47
N PHE A 232 -17.95 13.66 -1.66
CA PHE A 232 -17.77 13.00 -2.96
C PHE A 232 -18.71 13.54 -4.04
N ALA A 233 -19.99 13.71 -3.72
CA ALA A 233 -20.97 14.26 -4.67
C ALA A 233 -20.58 15.68 -5.14
N TRP A 234 -20.23 16.55 -4.19
CA TRP A 234 -19.71 17.89 -4.49
C TRP A 234 -18.42 17.84 -5.33
N LEU A 235 -17.53 16.90 -5.01
CA LEU A 235 -16.27 16.73 -5.75
C LEU A 235 -16.50 16.31 -7.20
N LEU A 236 -17.41 15.38 -7.45
CA LEU A 236 -17.78 14.95 -8.80
C LEU A 236 -18.38 16.11 -9.61
N GLU A 237 -19.36 16.83 -9.03
CA GLU A 237 -19.96 18.00 -9.64
C GLU A 237 -18.89 19.05 -10.00
N ARG A 238 -17.93 19.26 -9.11
CA ARG A 238 -16.83 20.19 -9.35
C ARG A 238 -15.91 19.74 -10.49
N ILE A 239 -15.59 18.44 -10.56
CA ILE A 239 -14.78 17.87 -11.65
C ILE A 239 -15.53 17.96 -12.99
N GLU A 240 -16.81 17.65 -13.01
CA GLU A 240 -17.63 17.68 -14.22
C GLU A 240 -17.80 19.09 -14.80
N ASN A 241 -17.90 20.11 -13.95
CA ASN A 241 -18.13 21.49 -14.33
C ASN A 241 -16.84 22.29 -14.63
N ASP A 242 -15.66 21.76 -14.29
CA ASP A 242 -14.37 22.39 -14.58
C ASP A 242 -13.67 21.68 -15.75
N PRO A 243 -13.53 22.34 -16.93
CA PRO A 243 -12.92 21.72 -18.09
C PRO A 243 -11.49 21.21 -17.85
N LYS A 244 -10.72 21.86 -16.97
CA LYS A 244 -9.35 21.46 -16.65
C LYS A 244 -9.33 20.21 -15.76
N LEU A 245 -10.25 20.12 -14.79
CA LEU A 245 -10.38 18.96 -13.91
C LEU A 245 -10.97 17.76 -14.66
N LYS A 246 -11.92 18.00 -15.56
CA LYS A 246 -12.54 16.96 -16.39
C LYS A 246 -11.54 16.24 -17.31
N GLN A 247 -10.48 16.91 -17.73
CA GLN A 247 -9.43 16.33 -18.57
C GLN A 247 -8.41 15.50 -17.74
N GLN A 248 -8.45 15.58 -16.41
CA GLN A 248 -7.52 14.84 -15.56
C GLN A 248 -7.94 13.39 -15.40
N ARG A 249 -6.96 12.51 -15.38
CA ARG A 249 -7.14 11.09 -15.04
C ARG A 249 -7.06 10.93 -13.54
N VAL A 250 -8.22 10.79 -12.91
CA VAL A 250 -8.36 10.74 -11.45
C VAL A 250 -8.62 9.32 -11.01
N ALA A 251 -7.79 8.82 -10.07
CA ALA A 251 -8.04 7.56 -9.39
C ALA A 251 -8.71 7.81 -8.03
N PHE A 252 -9.85 7.17 -7.81
CA PHE A 252 -10.56 7.21 -6.53
C PHE A 252 -10.28 5.96 -5.72
N LEU A 253 -9.76 6.11 -4.50
CA LEU A 253 -9.59 5.06 -3.51
C LEU A 253 -10.65 5.25 -2.41
N ILE A 254 -11.65 4.39 -2.40
CA ILE A 254 -12.81 4.53 -1.50
C ILE A 254 -12.70 3.47 -0.41
N ASP A 255 -12.46 3.90 0.83
CA ASP A 255 -12.48 3.02 2.00
C ASP A 255 -13.93 2.72 2.41
N GLU A 256 -14.18 1.51 2.91
CA GLU A 256 -15.52 1.06 3.33
C GLU A 256 -16.60 1.24 2.23
N ALA A 257 -16.24 0.90 0.98
CA ALA A 257 -17.10 1.10 -0.19
C ALA A 257 -18.50 0.46 -0.09
N HIS A 258 -18.67 -0.56 0.77
CA HIS A 258 -19.98 -1.18 1.01
C HIS A 258 -21.00 -0.21 1.62
N ARG A 259 -20.56 0.78 2.39
CA ARG A 259 -21.43 1.83 2.96
C ARG A 259 -21.80 2.91 1.94
N SER A 260 -21.02 2.98 0.86
CA SER A 260 -21.19 3.96 -0.22
C SER A 260 -22.21 3.52 -1.26
N GLN A 261 -22.73 2.29 -1.17
CA GLN A 261 -23.68 1.75 -2.16
C GLN A 261 -25.12 2.26 -1.96
N GLU A 262 -25.41 2.91 -0.84
CA GLU A 262 -26.71 3.51 -0.56
C GLU A 262 -26.69 5.01 -0.90
N GLY A 263 -27.63 5.45 -1.76
CA GLY A 263 -27.83 6.85 -2.12
C GLY A 263 -27.06 7.33 -3.36
N GLN A 264 -26.87 8.66 -3.46
CA GLN A 264 -26.27 9.33 -4.64
C GLN A 264 -24.87 8.82 -5.00
N MET A 265 -24.08 8.37 -4.02
CA MET A 265 -22.72 7.86 -4.26
C MET A 265 -22.75 6.50 -4.95
N GLY A 266 -23.72 5.64 -4.63
CA GLY A 266 -23.91 4.36 -5.32
C GLY A 266 -24.26 4.54 -6.81
N ALA A 267 -25.03 5.56 -7.15
CA ALA A 267 -25.34 5.91 -8.54
C ALA A 267 -24.10 6.44 -9.28
N ALA A 268 -23.32 7.32 -8.65
CA ALA A 268 -22.11 7.91 -9.23
C ALA A 268 -20.97 6.89 -9.42
N ILE A 269 -20.88 5.86 -8.59
CA ILE A 269 -19.89 4.77 -8.76
C ILE A 269 -20.29 3.81 -9.89
N ARG A 270 -21.57 3.78 -10.28
CA ARG A 270 -22.07 2.89 -11.36
C ARG A 270 -21.93 3.48 -12.76
N LEU A 271 -21.71 4.78 -12.88
CA LEU A 271 -21.39 5.47 -14.13
C LEU A 271 -19.90 5.37 -14.46
#